data_9f9c10e870d169e68bc453912c1516f7
#
_entry.id   9f9c10e870d169e68bc453912c1516f7
#
_cell.length_a   1.000
_cell.length_b   1.000
_cell.length_c   1.000
_cell.angle_alpha   90.00
_cell.angle_beta   90.00
_cell.angle_gamma   90.00
#
_symmetry.space_group_name_H-M   'P 1'
#
loop_
_entity.id
_entity.type
_entity.pdbx_description
1 polymer ?
#
loop_
_entity_poly.entity_id
_entity_poly.type
_entity_poly.pdbx_seq_one_letter_code
_entity_poly.pdbx_strand_id
1 'polypeptide(L)'
;KEKHNVGEVLKKALPQDFIKFGMIPEFMGRVPVVVSLDELDKDALVRILTEPKNALIKQYQGLIGLDDVELTFTPEAIEAIAEKTIKRRTGARGLRAIMEGVMQELMFRIPSDEKIATCTITKEAVEGTAEPELTYREDVRGRRRRRLGVVEETETA
;
A
#
# COMPACT_ATOMS: atom_id res chain seq x y z
N LYS A 1 -33.96 3.56 5.65
CA LYS A 1 -33.14 2.44 6.20
C LYS A 1 -32.02 3.08 6.97
N GLU A 2 -32.11 3.07 8.30
CA GLU A 2 -31.03 3.50 9.18
C GLU A 2 -29.78 2.66 8.85
N LYS A 3 -28.69 3.35 8.53
CA LYS A 3 -27.38 2.72 8.44
C LYS A 3 -26.93 2.38 9.85
N HIS A 4 -27.31 1.21 10.35
CA HIS A 4 -26.72 0.71 11.57
C HIS A 4 -25.22 0.56 11.33
N ASN A 5 -24.42 1.20 12.17
CA ASN A 5 -22.98 0.97 12.20
C ASN A 5 -22.78 -0.49 12.64
N VAL A 6 -22.35 -1.34 11.70
CA VAL A 6 -22.18 -2.78 11.90
C VAL A 6 -21.23 -3.04 13.08
N GLY A 7 -20.19 -2.21 13.25
CA GLY A 7 -19.26 -2.31 14.36
C GLY A 7 -19.95 -2.15 15.73
N GLU A 8 -20.87 -1.21 15.87
CA GLU A 8 -21.60 -1.01 17.13
C GLU A 8 -22.55 -2.16 17.45
N VAL A 9 -23.17 -2.73 16.42
CA VAL A 9 -24.03 -3.92 16.60
C VAL A 9 -23.19 -5.09 17.04
N LEU A 10 -22.04 -5.32 16.39
CA LEU A 10 -21.13 -6.42 16.72
C LEU A 10 -20.52 -6.31 18.13
N LYS A 11 -20.31 -5.09 18.64
CA LYS A 11 -19.86 -4.89 20.03
C LYS A 11 -20.82 -5.47 21.08
N LYS A 12 -22.08 -5.64 20.72
CA LYS A 12 -23.12 -6.21 21.59
C LYS A 12 -23.30 -7.72 21.42
N ALA A 13 -22.54 -8.35 20.54
CA ALA A 13 -22.66 -9.78 20.25
C ALA A 13 -22.24 -10.64 21.46
N LEU A 14 -23.09 -11.58 21.79
CA LEU A 14 -22.89 -12.55 22.87
C LEU A 14 -22.48 -13.92 22.31
N PRO A 15 -21.80 -14.78 23.09
CA PRO A 15 -21.44 -16.13 22.66
C PRO A 15 -22.60 -16.93 22.09
N GLN A 16 -23.80 -16.73 22.62
CA GLN A 16 -25.01 -17.39 22.15
C GLN A 16 -25.43 -17.00 20.73
N ASP A 17 -25.11 -15.78 20.31
CA ASP A 17 -25.42 -15.29 18.96
C ASP A 17 -24.55 -16.00 17.92
N PHE A 18 -23.30 -16.29 18.25
CA PHE A 18 -22.40 -17.07 17.40
C PHE A 18 -22.88 -18.52 17.24
N ILE A 19 -23.40 -19.13 18.31
CA ILE A 19 -23.99 -20.46 18.25
C ILE A 19 -25.24 -20.44 17.34
N LYS A 20 -26.13 -19.46 17.50
CA LYS A 20 -27.29 -19.26 16.62
C LYS A 20 -26.90 -19.01 15.16
N PHE A 21 -25.76 -18.35 14.93
CA PHE A 21 -25.22 -18.13 13.58
C PHE A 21 -24.67 -19.41 12.95
N GLY A 22 -24.37 -20.45 13.75
CA GLY A 22 -23.91 -21.75 13.28
C GLY A 22 -22.55 -22.21 13.80
N MET A 23 -22.00 -21.51 14.80
CA MET A 23 -20.77 -21.96 15.46
C MET A 23 -21.04 -23.10 16.43
N ILE A 24 -20.10 -24.04 16.49
CA ILE A 24 -20.20 -25.22 17.38
C ILE A 24 -20.06 -24.75 18.83
N PRO A 25 -20.97 -25.17 19.76
CA PRO A 25 -20.93 -24.76 21.17
C PRO A 25 -19.62 -25.08 21.88
N GLU A 26 -19.02 -26.24 21.61
CA GLU A 26 -17.74 -26.65 22.19
C GLU A 26 -16.60 -25.73 21.78
N PHE A 27 -16.63 -25.20 20.55
CA PHE A 27 -15.66 -24.23 20.07
C PHE A 27 -15.80 -22.89 20.81
N MET A 28 -17.06 -22.41 20.97
CA MET A 28 -17.30 -21.17 21.71
C MET A 28 -16.89 -21.27 23.19
N GLY A 29 -16.99 -22.43 23.80
CA GLY A 29 -16.50 -22.67 25.17
C GLY A 29 -14.97 -22.60 25.30
N ARG A 30 -14.23 -22.86 24.20
CA ARG A 30 -12.76 -22.83 24.20
C ARG A 30 -12.19 -21.47 23.76
N VAL A 31 -12.99 -20.61 23.12
CA VAL A 31 -12.61 -19.27 22.68
C VAL A 31 -13.44 -18.23 23.45
N PRO A 32 -13.06 -17.92 24.69
CA PRO A 32 -13.89 -17.09 25.57
C PRO A 32 -13.83 -15.60 25.27
N VAL A 33 -12.85 -15.16 24.47
CA VAL A 33 -12.64 -13.74 24.17
C VAL A 33 -13.23 -13.41 22.81
N VAL A 34 -14.23 -12.54 22.79
CA VAL A 34 -14.84 -11.99 21.59
C VAL A 34 -14.50 -10.51 21.49
N VAL A 35 -13.91 -10.10 20.39
CA VAL A 35 -13.55 -8.71 20.12
C VAL A 35 -14.15 -8.29 18.78
N SER A 36 -14.87 -7.18 18.77
CA SER A 36 -15.34 -6.55 17.53
C SER A 36 -14.32 -5.54 17.03
N LEU A 37 -14.17 -5.46 15.71
CA LEU A 37 -13.39 -4.43 15.06
C LEU A 37 -14.31 -3.35 14.50
N ASP A 38 -13.90 -2.10 14.61
CA ASP A 38 -14.59 -0.97 13.99
C ASP A 38 -14.26 -0.88 12.51
N GLU A 39 -15.15 -0.24 11.73
CA GLU A 39 -14.85 0.08 10.34
C GLU A 39 -13.70 1.08 10.27
N LEU A 40 -12.82 0.89 9.28
CA LEU A 40 -11.70 1.79 9.05
C LEU A 40 -12.19 3.05 8.36
N ASP A 41 -11.90 4.20 8.95
CA ASP A 41 -12.09 5.51 8.32
C ASP A 41 -10.94 5.86 7.37
N LYS A 42 -11.04 7.02 6.70
CA LYS A 42 -10.02 7.51 5.77
C LYS A 42 -8.67 7.68 6.45
N ASP A 43 -8.67 8.27 7.65
CA ASP A 43 -7.44 8.59 8.38
C ASP A 43 -6.72 7.31 8.83
N ALA A 44 -7.47 6.32 9.31
CA ALA A 44 -6.91 5.01 9.65
C ALA A 44 -6.28 4.32 8.42
N LEU A 45 -6.91 4.40 7.24
CA LEU A 45 -6.36 3.84 6.01
C LEU A 45 -5.09 4.57 5.55
N VAL A 46 -5.03 5.90 5.66
CA VAL A 46 -3.82 6.69 5.39
C VAL A 46 -2.69 6.29 6.35
N ARG A 47 -2.99 6.15 7.65
CA ARG A 47 -2.01 5.69 8.63
C ARG A 47 -1.49 4.29 8.33
N ILE A 48 -2.36 3.35 7.93
CA ILE A 48 -1.97 2.00 7.53
C ILE A 48 -1.01 2.02 6.33
N LEU A 49 -1.17 2.96 5.39
CA LEU A 49 -0.30 3.10 4.22
C LEU A 49 1.09 3.65 4.56
N THR A 50 1.22 4.45 5.62
CA THR A 50 2.41 5.27 5.88
C THR A 50 3.18 4.92 7.15
N GLU A 51 2.48 4.69 8.29
CA GLU A 51 3.10 4.59 9.61
C GLU A 51 3.82 3.25 9.86
N PRO A 52 3.25 2.07 9.55
CA PRO A 52 3.86 0.80 9.91
C PRO A 52 5.30 0.66 9.40
N LYS A 53 6.12 -0.10 10.12
CA LYS A 53 7.50 -0.39 9.71
C LYS A 53 7.54 -0.96 8.28
N ASN A 54 6.59 -1.85 7.95
CA ASN A 54 6.42 -2.45 6.63
C ASN A 54 5.18 -1.90 5.91
N ALA A 55 4.96 -0.58 5.97
CA ALA A 55 3.87 0.06 5.23
C ALA A 55 3.99 -0.22 3.73
N LEU A 56 2.84 -0.34 3.03
CA LEU A 56 2.83 -0.65 1.59
C LEU A 56 3.65 0.34 0.77
N ILE A 57 3.56 1.63 1.07
CA ILE A 57 4.36 2.67 0.40
C ILE A 57 5.85 2.37 0.55
N LYS A 58 6.32 2.07 1.78
CA LYS A 58 7.73 1.76 2.05
C LYS A 58 8.22 0.50 1.34
N GLN A 59 7.34 -0.51 1.18
CA GLN A 59 7.65 -1.72 0.42
C GLN A 59 7.92 -1.40 -1.06
N TYR A 60 7.05 -0.59 -1.70
CA TYR A 60 7.24 -0.19 -3.09
C TYR A 60 8.44 0.75 -3.26
N GLN A 61 8.65 1.68 -2.31
CA GLN A 61 9.84 2.53 -2.30
C GLN A 61 11.13 1.69 -2.24
N GLY A 62 11.16 0.67 -1.38
CA GLY A 62 12.30 -0.25 -1.31
C GLY A 62 12.48 -1.07 -2.58
N LEU A 63 11.39 -1.54 -3.19
CA LEU A 63 11.43 -2.33 -4.42
C LEU A 63 11.96 -1.51 -5.60
N ILE A 64 11.39 -0.34 -5.82
CA ILE A 64 11.80 0.60 -6.90
C ILE A 64 13.20 1.16 -6.64
N GLY A 65 13.57 1.34 -5.36
CA GLY A 65 14.91 1.76 -4.95
C GLY A 65 16.01 0.77 -5.36
N LEU A 66 15.72 -0.51 -5.58
CA LEU A 66 16.67 -1.50 -6.12
C LEU A 66 17.11 -1.14 -7.54
N ASP A 67 16.30 -0.38 -8.26
CA ASP A 67 16.61 0.16 -9.57
C ASP A 67 17.22 1.57 -9.51
N ASP A 68 17.67 2.01 -8.34
CA ASP A 68 18.21 3.36 -8.09
C ASP A 68 17.23 4.50 -8.48
N VAL A 69 15.92 4.26 -8.40
CA VAL A 69 14.86 5.23 -8.64
C VAL A 69 14.20 5.60 -7.32
N GLU A 70 14.03 6.89 -7.08
CA GLU A 70 13.32 7.39 -5.92
C GLU A 70 11.81 7.44 -6.20
N LEU A 71 11.04 6.67 -5.46
CA LEU A 71 9.57 6.66 -5.54
C LEU A 71 8.97 7.55 -4.45
N THR A 72 8.14 8.51 -4.86
CA THR A 72 7.46 9.43 -3.95
C THR A 72 5.94 9.39 -4.20
N PHE A 73 5.16 9.53 -3.14
CA PHE A 73 3.71 9.68 -3.21
C PHE A 73 3.33 11.05 -2.66
N THR A 74 2.52 11.81 -3.38
CA THR A 74 2.00 13.06 -2.84
C THR A 74 0.96 12.76 -1.75
N PRO A 75 0.77 13.64 -0.76
CA PRO A 75 -0.25 13.44 0.27
C PRO A 75 -1.64 13.20 -0.33
N GLU A 76 -1.99 13.93 -1.38
CA GLU A 76 -3.25 13.82 -2.11
C GLU A 76 -3.41 12.46 -2.80
N ALA A 77 -2.31 11.86 -3.29
CA ALA A 77 -2.32 10.52 -3.86
C ALA A 77 -2.63 9.45 -2.79
N ILE A 78 -2.03 9.58 -1.61
CA ILE A 78 -2.28 8.66 -0.48
C ILE A 78 -3.75 8.74 -0.05
N GLU A 79 -4.29 9.97 0.04
CA GLU A 79 -5.70 10.17 0.34
C GLU A 79 -6.62 9.58 -0.73
N ALA A 80 -6.29 9.76 -2.01
CA ALA A 80 -7.07 9.20 -3.13
C ALA A 80 -7.09 7.66 -3.10
N ILE A 81 -5.98 7.01 -2.72
CA ILE A 81 -5.92 5.56 -2.52
C ILE A 81 -6.87 5.13 -1.39
N ALA A 82 -6.85 5.83 -0.25
CA ALA A 82 -7.74 5.57 0.86
C ALA A 82 -9.23 5.74 0.47
N GLU A 83 -9.58 6.80 -0.25
CA GLU A 83 -10.94 7.05 -0.74
C GLU A 83 -11.42 5.97 -1.73
N LYS A 84 -10.57 5.56 -2.67
CA LYS A 84 -10.89 4.45 -3.58
C LYS A 84 -11.14 3.15 -2.82
N THR A 85 -10.40 2.91 -1.74
CA THR A 85 -10.56 1.73 -0.89
C THR A 85 -11.92 1.74 -0.18
N ILE A 86 -12.31 2.88 0.39
CA ILE A 86 -13.61 3.06 1.03
C ILE A 86 -14.76 2.84 0.02
N LYS A 87 -14.65 3.45 -1.17
CA LYS A 87 -15.65 3.29 -2.24
C LYS A 87 -15.85 1.81 -2.63
N ARG A 88 -14.79 1.02 -2.64
CA ARG A 88 -14.83 -0.43 -2.94
C ARG A 88 -15.33 -1.28 -1.78
N ARG A 89 -15.46 -0.74 -0.57
CA ARG A 89 -15.88 -1.46 0.65
C ARG A 89 -15.05 -2.70 0.96
N THR A 90 -13.79 -2.69 0.61
CA THR A 90 -12.89 -3.84 0.76
C THR A 90 -12.02 -3.78 2.01
N GLY A 91 -12.12 -2.68 2.78
CA GLY A 91 -11.28 -2.43 3.96
C GLY A 91 -9.78 -2.40 3.61
N ALA A 92 -8.93 -2.62 4.59
CA ALA A 92 -7.46 -2.56 4.41
C ALA A 92 -6.91 -3.50 3.32
N ARG A 93 -7.58 -4.63 3.04
CA ARG A 93 -7.18 -5.56 1.96
C ARG A 93 -7.25 -4.93 0.58
N GLY A 94 -8.18 -3.97 0.39
CA GLY A 94 -8.32 -3.24 -0.87
C GLY A 94 -7.17 -2.30 -1.18
N LEU A 95 -6.44 -1.84 -0.16
CA LEU A 95 -5.29 -0.95 -0.33
C LEU A 95 -4.22 -1.59 -1.23
N ARG A 96 -3.90 -2.87 -0.98
CA ARG A 96 -2.92 -3.60 -1.80
C ARG A 96 -3.35 -3.67 -3.25
N ALA A 97 -4.58 -4.08 -3.54
CA ALA A 97 -5.07 -4.21 -4.91
C ALA A 97 -5.11 -2.87 -5.67
N ILE A 98 -5.40 -1.76 -4.96
CA ILE A 98 -5.36 -0.43 -5.57
C ILE A 98 -3.93 -0.01 -5.85
N MET A 99 -3.01 -0.21 -4.89
CA MET A 99 -1.58 0.07 -5.06
C MET A 99 -0.98 -0.75 -6.20
N GLU A 100 -1.27 -2.05 -6.28
CA GLU A 100 -0.84 -2.91 -7.38
C GLU A 100 -1.30 -2.37 -8.73
N GLY A 101 -2.56 -1.93 -8.83
CA GLY A 101 -3.08 -1.32 -10.07
C GLY A 101 -2.36 -0.03 -10.48
N VAL A 102 -1.95 0.80 -9.53
CA VAL A 102 -1.18 2.03 -9.81
C VAL A 102 0.27 1.70 -10.17
N MET A 103 0.86 0.72 -9.50
CA MET A 103 2.28 0.40 -9.62
C MET A 103 2.60 -0.57 -10.76
N GLN A 104 1.62 -1.30 -11.28
CA GLN A 104 1.84 -2.38 -12.26
C GLN A 104 2.63 -1.93 -13.47
N GLU A 105 2.23 -0.84 -14.10
CA GLU A 105 2.91 -0.29 -15.29
C GLU A 105 4.30 0.24 -14.95
N LEU A 106 4.45 0.92 -13.81
CA LEU A 106 5.72 1.46 -13.36
C LEU A 106 6.74 0.37 -13.04
N MET A 107 6.31 -0.73 -12.43
CA MET A 107 7.18 -1.88 -12.14
C MET A 107 7.72 -2.54 -13.40
N PHE A 108 7.02 -2.40 -14.53
CA PHE A 108 7.51 -2.85 -15.83
C PHE A 108 8.41 -1.81 -16.51
N ARG A 109 8.00 -0.53 -16.46
CA ARG A 109 8.67 0.57 -17.17
C ARG A 109 10.02 0.97 -16.53
N ILE A 110 10.07 1.07 -15.20
CA ILE A 110 11.26 1.54 -14.47
C ILE A 110 12.49 0.66 -14.70
N PRO A 111 12.40 -0.68 -14.62
CA PRO A 111 13.56 -1.53 -14.91
C PRO A 111 14.01 -1.48 -16.37
N SER A 112 13.10 -1.13 -17.30
CA SER A 112 13.36 -1.08 -18.74
C SER A 112 13.99 0.24 -19.19
N ASP A 113 13.87 1.32 -18.39
CA ASP A 113 14.42 2.64 -18.70
C ASP A 113 15.42 3.12 -17.63
N GLU A 114 16.70 2.92 -17.90
CA GLU A 114 17.79 3.29 -16.98
C GLU A 114 17.93 4.80 -16.73
N LYS A 115 17.26 5.63 -17.53
CA LYS A 115 17.34 7.09 -17.40
C LYS A 115 16.44 7.63 -16.29
N ILE A 116 15.44 6.90 -15.85
CA ILE A 116 14.53 7.36 -14.80
C ILE A 116 15.30 7.57 -13.50
N ALA A 117 15.18 8.77 -12.92
CA ALA A 117 15.79 9.13 -11.64
C ALA A 117 14.77 9.12 -10.50
N THR A 118 13.63 9.78 -10.70
CA THR A 118 12.56 9.82 -9.70
C THR A 118 11.21 9.53 -10.35
N CYS A 119 10.30 9.01 -9.56
CA CYS A 119 8.91 8.75 -9.93
C CYS A 119 7.99 9.31 -8.84
N THR A 120 7.12 10.26 -9.17
CA THR A 120 6.16 10.84 -8.23
C THR A 120 4.74 10.43 -8.62
N ILE A 121 4.06 9.77 -7.69
CA ILE A 121 2.67 9.38 -7.83
C ILE A 121 1.79 10.53 -7.35
N THR A 122 1.02 11.10 -8.25
CA THR A 122 0.05 12.16 -7.97
C THR A 122 -1.37 11.60 -7.81
N LYS A 123 -2.29 12.42 -7.36
CA LYS A 123 -3.70 12.06 -7.26
C LYS A 123 -4.27 11.64 -8.61
N GLU A 124 -3.95 12.37 -9.66
CA GLU A 124 -4.39 12.14 -11.02
C GLU A 124 -3.92 10.78 -11.54
N ALA A 125 -2.68 10.39 -11.21
CA ALA A 125 -2.14 9.07 -11.53
C ALA A 125 -2.90 7.95 -10.80
N VAL A 126 -3.24 8.15 -9.53
CA VAL A 126 -4.07 7.20 -8.77
C VAL A 126 -5.47 7.11 -9.38
N GLU A 127 -6.07 8.22 -9.83
CA GLU A 127 -7.38 8.24 -10.47
C GLU A 127 -7.39 7.64 -11.88
N GLY A 128 -6.22 7.58 -12.53
CA GLY A 128 -6.05 7.08 -13.89
C GLY A 128 -6.33 8.14 -14.95
N THR A 129 -6.28 9.43 -14.58
CA THR A 129 -6.49 10.58 -15.49
C THR A 129 -5.19 11.15 -16.04
N ALA A 130 -4.06 10.88 -15.38
CA ALA A 130 -2.73 11.25 -15.84
C ALA A 130 -1.70 10.14 -15.54
N GLU A 131 -0.58 10.18 -16.21
CA GLU A 131 0.57 9.31 -15.90
C GLU A 131 1.33 9.86 -14.68
N PRO A 132 2.04 8.99 -13.93
CA PRO A 132 2.97 9.41 -12.89
C PRO A 132 4.06 10.32 -13.44
N GLU A 133 4.47 11.29 -12.64
CA GLU A 133 5.54 12.23 -13.02
C GLU A 133 6.89 11.53 -12.92
N LEU A 134 7.62 11.51 -14.04
CA LEU A 134 8.96 10.93 -14.14
C LEU A 134 9.99 12.03 -14.37
N THR A 135 11.10 12.00 -13.61
CA THR A 135 12.29 12.79 -13.92
C THR A 135 13.42 11.88 -14.40
N TYR A 136 14.26 12.41 -15.25
CA TYR A 136 15.29 11.65 -15.94
C TYR A 136 16.68 12.15 -15.54
N ARG A 137 17.65 11.24 -15.52
CA ARG A 137 19.07 11.55 -15.28
C ARG A 137 19.73 11.99 -16.58
N GLU A 138 20.62 12.95 -16.48
CA GLU A 138 21.46 13.35 -17.60
C GLU A 138 22.57 12.32 -17.89
N ASP A 139 23.10 11.64 -16.87
CA ASP A 139 24.16 10.62 -17.00
C ASP A 139 23.69 9.21 -16.55
N VAL A 140 23.65 8.29 -17.49
CA VAL A 140 23.22 6.89 -17.28
C VAL A 140 24.38 6.00 -16.83
N ARG A 141 25.63 6.43 -16.98
CA ARG A 141 26.82 5.59 -16.74
C ARG A 141 26.94 5.11 -15.28
N GLY A 142 26.53 5.96 -14.33
CA GLY A 142 26.60 5.66 -12.90
C GLY A 142 25.68 4.50 -12.44
N ARG A 143 24.50 4.33 -13.03
CA ARG A 143 23.53 3.29 -12.68
C ARG A 143 24.01 1.90 -13.11
N ARG A 144 24.56 1.81 -14.31
CA ARG A 144 25.07 0.55 -14.87
C ARG A 144 26.25 -0.03 -14.06
N ARG A 145 27.16 0.87 -13.56
CA ARG A 145 28.28 0.47 -12.69
C ARG A 145 27.81 -0.09 -11.36
N ARG A 146 26.81 0.54 -10.71
CA ARG A 146 26.24 0.05 -9.44
C ARG A 146 25.54 -1.29 -9.58
N ARG A 147 24.76 -1.50 -10.66
CA ARG A 147 24.09 -2.79 -10.93
C ARG A 147 25.08 -3.94 -11.15
N LEU A 148 26.23 -3.68 -11.77
CA LEU A 148 27.23 -4.69 -12.04
C LEU A 148 28.19 -4.95 -10.88
N GLY A 149 28.03 -4.26 -9.73
CA GLY A 149 28.87 -4.44 -8.55
C GLY A 149 30.34 -4.12 -8.78
N VAL A 150 30.67 -3.33 -9.81
CA VAL A 150 32.04 -2.91 -10.12
C VAL A 150 32.46 -1.87 -9.09
N VAL A 151 33.13 -2.33 -8.05
CA VAL A 151 33.85 -1.46 -7.12
C VAL A 151 35.04 -0.91 -7.91
N GLU A 152 35.16 0.41 -8.00
CA GLU A 152 36.38 1.03 -8.49
C GLU A 152 37.50 0.68 -7.49
N GLU A 153 38.43 -0.19 -7.90
CA GLU A 153 39.73 -0.25 -7.24
C GLU A 153 40.36 1.12 -7.41
N THR A 154 40.41 1.89 -6.34
CA THR A 154 41.24 3.10 -6.29
C THR A 154 42.66 2.66 -6.44
N GLU A 155 43.24 2.84 -7.64
CA GLU A 155 44.67 2.84 -7.82
C GLU A 155 45.28 3.91 -6.90
N THR A 156 45.82 3.46 -5.78
CA THR A 156 46.76 4.25 -5.00
C THR A 156 48.15 4.04 -5.62
N ALA A 157 48.59 5.03 -6.36
CA ALA A 157 50.00 5.18 -6.69
C ALA A 157 50.76 5.75 -5.51
#